data_1204a65d626e63d8c34dfc7ea615f915
#
_entry.id   1204a65d626e63d8c34dfc7ea615f915
#
_cell.length_a   1.000
_cell.length_b   1.000
_cell.length_c   1.000
_cell.angle_alpha   90.00
_cell.angle_beta   90.00
_cell.angle_gamma   90.00
#
_symmetry.space_group_name_H-M   'P 1'
#
loop_
_entity.id
_entity.type
_entity.pdbx_description
1 polymer ?
#
loop_
_entity_poly.entity_id
_entity_poly.type
_entity_poly.pdbx_seq_one_letter_code
_entity_poly.pdbx_strand_id
1 'polypeptide(L)'
;MYQKMNKEKKLSANTPSGFVDRYGKELALKENLIAKIEENFLKFGFSKLETPSFEISENIGKFLPDEDRPSSGVFGFQEENNSWISLRYDLTAPLARYVSQNYLNISNPFKRYQIGNVWRNEKPGPGRFREFTQADCDIVGSSNPLADAEMCNLLADTLNFCGLEKNQYQIKLSNRKLIQGLIENLKILESKQQLTVLRAYR
;
A
#
# COMPACT_ATOMS: atom_id res chain seq x y z
N MET A 1 -16.09 -55.75 -15.72
CA MET A 1 -16.32 -54.31 -16.01
C MET A 1 -16.37 -53.62 -14.66
N TYR A 2 -15.23 -53.17 -14.14
CA TYR A 2 -15.13 -52.50 -12.83
C TYR A 2 -15.45 -51.02 -12.98
N GLN A 3 -16.57 -50.57 -12.41
CA GLN A 3 -16.88 -49.16 -12.25
C GLN A 3 -15.82 -48.54 -11.34
N LYS A 4 -15.03 -47.57 -11.87
CA LYS A 4 -14.22 -46.67 -11.11
C LYS A 4 -15.17 -45.80 -10.26
N MET A 5 -15.28 -46.10 -8.97
CA MET A 5 -15.90 -45.18 -8.02
C MET A 5 -15.13 -43.86 -8.07
N ASN A 6 -15.79 -42.79 -8.54
CA ASN A 6 -15.32 -41.42 -8.40
C ASN A 6 -15.13 -41.16 -6.90
N LYS A 7 -13.89 -41.06 -6.45
CA LYS A 7 -13.61 -40.51 -5.11
C LYS A 7 -14.08 -39.06 -5.12
N GLU A 8 -15.20 -38.78 -4.48
CA GLU A 8 -15.64 -37.41 -4.21
C GLU A 8 -14.47 -36.66 -3.59
N LYS A 9 -14.03 -35.59 -4.25
CA LYS A 9 -12.93 -34.74 -3.79
C LYS A 9 -13.45 -34.01 -2.55
N LYS A 10 -13.01 -34.42 -1.36
CA LYS A 10 -13.38 -33.80 -0.11
C LYS A 10 -13.00 -32.32 -0.17
N LEU A 11 -14.00 -31.43 -0.11
CA LEU A 11 -13.76 -29.99 -0.11
C LEU A 11 -12.95 -29.60 1.13
N SER A 12 -11.93 -28.77 0.92
CA SER A 12 -11.14 -28.21 2.02
C SER A 12 -11.87 -26.99 2.57
N ALA A 13 -12.01 -26.91 3.90
CA ALA A 13 -12.56 -25.76 4.61
C ALA A 13 -11.48 -24.72 4.99
N ASN A 14 -10.30 -24.83 4.43
CA ASN A 14 -9.20 -23.91 4.72
C ASN A 14 -9.34 -22.60 3.93
N THR A 15 -8.95 -21.49 4.55
CA THR A 15 -8.74 -20.22 3.85
C THR A 15 -7.56 -20.35 2.86
N PRO A 16 -7.52 -19.56 1.77
CA PRO A 16 -6.34 -19.50 0.91
C PRO A 16 -5.10 -19.08 1.70
N SER A 17 -3.93 -19.59 1.29
CA SER A 17 -2.67 -19.27 1.97
C SER A 17 -2.40 -17.76 2.00
N GLY A 18 -2.14 -17.21 3.17
CA GLY A 18 -1.89 -15.78 3.39
C GLY A 18 -3.16 -14.93 3.60
N PHE A 19 -4.33 -15.57 3.70
CA PHE A 19 -5.60 -14.96 4.08
C PHE A 19 -6.04 -15.48 5.44
N VAL A 20 -6.65 -14.63 6.25
CA VAL A 20 -6.98 -14.94 7.64
C VAL A 20 -8.38 -14.42 7.98
N ASP A 21 -9.20 -15.29 8.54
CA ASP A 21 -10.45 -14.89 9.19
C ASP A 21 -10.14 -14.22 10.53
N ARG A 22 -10.83 -13.13 10.83
CA ARG A 22 -10.73 -12.44 12.13
C ARG A 22 -12.09 -12.28 12.75
N TYR A 23 -12.20 -12.56 14.04
CA TYR A 23 -13.44 -12.37 14.77
C TYR A 23 -13.20 -12.06 16.26
N GLY A 24 -14.26 -11.68 16.95
CA GLY A 24 -14.26 -11.49 18.40
C GLY A 24 -13.30 -10.38 18.84
N LYS A 25 -12.50 -10.64 19.87
CA LYS A 25 -11.61 -9.64 20.49
C LYS A 25 -10.56 -9.10 19.54
N GLU A 26 -9.99 -9.92 18.68
CA GLU A 26 -8.97 -9.49 17.70
C GLU A 26 -9.56 -8.48 16.71
N LEU A 27 -10.75 -8.77 16.19
CA LEU A 27 -11.44 -7.85 15.27
C LEU A 27 -11.80 -6.54 15.97
N ALA A 28 -12.35 -6.60 17.19
CA ALA A 28 -12.69 -5.41 17.96
C ALA A 28 -11.48 -4.53 18.28
N LEU A 29 -10.31 -5.13 18.58
CA LEU A 29 -9.05 -4.38 18.78
C LEU A 29 -8.59 -3.70 17.50
N LYS A 30 -8.68 -4.39 16.36
CA LYS A 30 -8.35 -3.82 15.05
C LYS A 30 -9.26 -2.63 14.72
N GLU A 31 -10.57 -2.77 14.90
CA GLU A 31 -11.54 -1.70 14.64
C GLU A 31 -11.31 -0.48 15.54
N ASN A 32 -11.02 -0.69 16.82
CA ASN A 32 -10.67 0.39 17.75
C ASN A 32 -9.38 1.11 17.32
N LEU A 33 -8.36 0.37 16.90
CA LEU A 33 -7.12 0.94 16.39
C LEU A 33 -7.36 1.79 15.14
N ILE A 34 -8.15 1.28 14.20
CA ILE A 34 -8.54 2.01 12.98
C ILE A 34 -9.28 3.30 13.34
N ALA A 35 -10.24 3.24 14.26
CA ALA A 35 -10.99 4.41 14.68
C ALA A 35 -10.10 5.50 15.28
N LYS A 36 -9.11 5.11 16.10
CA LYS A 36 -8.12 6.05 16.65
C LYS A 36 -7.26 6.70 15.56
N ILE A 37 -6.77 5.92 14.61
CA ILE A 37 -5.99 6.43 13.49
C ILE A 37 -6.81 7.43 12.67
N GLU A 38 -8.06 7.08 12.36
CA GLU A 38 -8.97 7.92 11.59
C GLU A 38 -9.27 9.24 12.32
N GLU A 39 -9.56 9.19 13.64
CA GLU A 39 -9.76 10.37 14.46
C GLU A 39 -8.55 11.31 14.41
N ASN A 40 -7.33 10.76 14.48
CA ASN A 40 -6.12 11.56 14.42
C ASN A 40 -5.93 12.21 13.04
N PHE A 41 -6.17 11.48 11.94
CA PHE A 41 -6.10 12.02 10.58
C PHE A 41 -7.08 13.18 10.37
N LEU A 42 -8.29 13.06 10.90
CA LEU A 42 -9.30 14.14 10.88
C LEU A 42 -8.85 15.38 11.65
N LYS A 43 -8.19 15.22 12.82
CA LYS A 43 -7.62 16.35 13.60
C LYS A 43 -6.58 17.15 12.82
N PHE A 44 -5.80 16.48 11.97
CA PHE A 44 -4.84 17.13 11.07
C PHE A 44 -5.46 17.71 9.79
N GLY A 45 -6.79 17.64 9.65
CA GLY A 45 -7.53 18.24 8.54
C GLY A 45 -7.46 17.41 7.26
N PHE A 46 -7.22 16.11 7.33
CA PHE A 46 -7.29 15.20 6.19
C PHE A 46 -8.73 14.77 5.94
N SER A 47 -9.12 14.74 4.67
CA SER A 47 -10.44 14.26 4.23
C SER A 47 -10.38 12.79 3.85
N LYS A 48 -11.42 12.04 4.21
CA LYS A 48 -11.53 10.63 3.81
C LYS A 48 -11.76 10.50 2.32
N LEU A 49 -11.01 9.60 1.69
CA LEU A 49 -11.22 9.16 0.32
C LEU A 49 -11.38 7.64 0.31
N GLU A 50 -12.36 7.15 -0.41
CA GLU A 50 -12.49 5.72 -0.71
C GLU A 50 -12.41 5.49 -2.21
N THR A 51 -11.53 4.60 -2.62
CA THR A 51 -11.36 4.16 -4.01
C THR A 51 -11.78 2.70 -4.15
N PRO A 52 -12.18 2.25 -5.34
CA PRO A 52 -12.52 0.86 -5.59
C PRO A 52 -11.41 -0.11 -5.19
N SER A 53 -11.78 -1.33 -4.81
CA SER A 53 -10.82 -2.41 -4.55
C SER A 53 -10.22 -2.96 -5.84
N PHE A 54 -10.90 -2.80 -6.96
CA PHE A 54 -10.45 -3.17 -8.29
C PHE A 54 -10.01 -1.92 -9.05
N GLU A 55 -8.90 -2.03 -9.75
CA GLU A 55 -8.37 -1.01 -10.65
C GLU A 55 -8.03 -1.65 -11.99
N ILE A 56 -8.09 -0.87 -13.06
CA ILE A 56 -7.51 -1.27 -14.35
C ILE A 56 -6.02 -1.53 -14.12
N SER A 57 -5.52 -2.70 -14.52
CA SER A 57 -4.19 -3.16 -14.15
C SER A 57 -3.07 -2.23 -14.60
N GLU A 58 -3.23 -1.55 -15.72
CA GLU A 58 -2.30 -0.54 -16.24
C GLU A 58 -2.13 0.64 -15.27
N ASN A 59 -3.19 1.05 -14.58
CA ASN A 59 -3.18 2.19 -13.66
C ASN A 59 -2.39 1.93 -12.38
N ILE A 60 -2.19 0.68 -11.99
CA ILE A 60 -1.43 0.35 -10.77
C ILE A 60 0.08 0.26 -10.99
N GLY A 61 0.56 0.53 -12.22
CA GLY A 61 1.99 0.57 -12.54
C GLY A 61 2.74 -0.75 -12.34
N LYS A 62 2.03 -1.87 -12.30
CA LYS A 62 2.57 -3.22 -12.11
C LYS A 62 2.49 -4.06 -13.38
N PHE A 63 2.25 -3.42 -14.52
CA PHE A 63 2.36 -4.06 -15.82
C PHE A 63 3.84 -4.20 -16.19
N LEU A 64 4.24 -5.36 -16.64
CA LEU A 64 5.57 -5.58 -17.20
C LEU A 64 5.60 -5.06 -18.64
N PRO A 65 6.64 -4.32 -19.07
CA PRO A 65 6.67 -3.65 -20.38
C PRO A 65 6.48 -4.58 -21.57
N ASP A 66 6.79 -5.86 -21.42
CA ASP A 66 6.78 -6.85 -22.50
C ASP A 66 5.79 -8.01 -22.26
N GLU A 67 4.85 -7.88 -21.31
CA GLU A 67 3.87 -8.92 -21.01
C GLU A 67 2.44 -8.39 -21.09
N ASP A 68 1.56 -9.14 -21.76
CA ASP A 68 0.12 -8.84 -21.88
C ASP A 68 -0.67 -9.12 -20.59
N ARG A 69 -0.01 -9.21 -19.45
CA ARG A 69 -0.61 -9.54 -18.16
C ARG A 69 0.03 -8.77 -17.01
N PRO A 70 -0.70 -8.55 -15.88
CA PRO A 70 -0.14 -7.95 -14.68
C PRO A 70 1.03 -8.78 -14.12
N SER A 71 1.95 -8.12 -13.41
CA SER A 71 3.06 -8.79 -12.75
C SER A 71 2.58 -9.85 -11.75
N SER A 72 3.40 -10.89 -11.53
CA SER A 72 3.09 -11.99 -10.60
C SER A 72 2.83 -11.56 -9.16
N GLY A 73 3.21 -10.33 -8.78
CA GLY A 73 2.96 -9.77 -7.45
C GLY A 73 1.54 -9.23 -7.24
N VAL A 74 0.69 -9.26 -8.26
CA VAL A 74 -0.66 -8.70 -8.24
C VAL A 74 -1.70 -9.80 -8.44
N PHE A 75 -2.84 -9.70 -7.76
CA PHE A 75 -4.01 -10.52 -8.08
C PHE A 75 -4.81 -9.82 -9.17
N GLY A 76 -4.95 -10.47 -10.31
CA GLY A 76 -5.68 -9.93 -11.45
C GLY A 76 -6.44 -11.01 -12.23
N PHE A 77 -7.41 -10.58 -12.99
CA PHE A 77 -8.18 -11.39 -13.91
C PHE A 77 -8.55 -10.58 -15.15
N GLN A 78 -8.92 -11.27 -16.20
CA GLN A 78 -9.32 -10.66 -17.46
C GLN A 78 -10.85 -10.61 -17.55
N GLU A 79 -11.39 -9.46 -17.91
CA GLU A 79 -12.81 -9.29 -18.21
C GLU A 79 -13.16 -9.83 -19.61
N GLU A 80 -14.46 -9.94 -19.91
CA GLU A 80 -14.95 -10.41 -21.21
C GLU A 80 -14.46 -9.57 -22.40
N ASN A 81 -14.18 -8.28 -22.18
CA ASN A 81 -13.62 -7.36 -23.17
C ASN A 81 -12.09 -7.45 -23.33
N ASN A 82 -11.45 -8.43 -22.69
CA ASN A 82 -10.02 -8.66 -22.62
C ASN A 82 -9.23 -7.60 -21.79
N SER A 83 -9.89 -6.68 -21.09
CA SER A 83 -9.22 -5.77 -20.18
C SER A 83 -8.74 -6.49 -18.91
N TRP A 84 -7.53 -6.21 -18.48
CA TRP A 84 -7.04 -6.70 -17.20
C TRP A 84 -7.47 -5.81 -16.05
N ILE A 85 -8.11 -6.43 -15.05
CA ILE A 85 -8.48 -5.81 -13.79
C ILE A 85 -7.70 -6.49 -12.66
N SER A 86 -7.26 -5.70 -11.70
CA SER A 86 -6.46 -6.19 -10.57
C SER A 86 -7.00 -5.67 -9.25
N LEU A 87 -6.87 -6.48 -8.21
CA LEU A 87 -6.99 -5.99 -6.85
C LEU A 87 -5.87 -4.98 -6.56
N ARG A 88 -6.23 -3.86 -5.95
CA ARG A 88 -5.27 -2.80 -5.60
C ARG A 88 -4.17 -3.35 -4.71
N TYR A 89 -2.92 -3.07 -5.09
CA TYR A 89 -1.72 -3.50 -4.40
C TYR A 89 -1.35 -2.58 -3.22
N ASP A 90 -1.74 -1.32 -3.32
CA ASP A 90 -1.59 -0.24 -2.34
C ASP A 90 -2.76 0.75 -2.48
N LEU A 91 -2.74 1.82 -1.71
CA LEU A 91 -3.73 2.90 -1.78
C LEU A 91 -3.19 4.14 -2.51
N THR A 92 -1.90 4.14 -2.90
CA THR A 92 -1.22 5.26 -3.56
C THR A 92 -1.51 5.30 -5.07
N ALA A 93 -1.48 4.15 -5.76
CA ALA A 93 -1.80 4.10 -7.18
C ALA A 93 -3.27 4.50 -7.47
N PRO A 94 -4.28 4.01 -6.72
CA PRO A 94 -5.64 4.52 -6.82
C PRO A 94 -5.77 6.03 -6.55
N LEU A 95 -4.99 6.57 -5.59
CA LEU A 95 -4.94 8.01 -5.35
C LEU A 95 -4.42 8.76 -6.58
N ALA A 96 -3.32 8.30 -7.19
CA ALA A 96 -2.75 8.94 -8.36
C ALA A 96 -3.76 9.01 -9.52
N ARG A 97 -4.50 7.92 -9.76
CA ARG A 97 -5.60 7.91 -10.73
C ARG A 97 -6.70 8.90 -10.36
N TYR A 98 -7.15 8.90 -9.11
CA TYR A 98 -8.20 9.82 -8.64
C TYR A 98 -7.79 11.28 -8.82
N VAL A 99 -6.57 11.64 -8.41
CA VAL A 99 -6.04 13.00 -8.58
C VAL A 99 -5.96 13.38 -10.06
N SER A 100 -5.48 12.48 -10.92
CA SER A 100 -5.42 12.72 -12.36
C SER A 100 -6.79 13.00 -12.97
N GLN A 101 -7.82 12.25 -12.56
CA GLN A 101 -9.19 12.43 -13.06
C GLN A 101 -9.88 13.69 -12.53
N ASN A 102 -9.51 14.16 -11.33
CA ASN A 102 -10.21 15.22 -10.62
C ASN A 102 -9.35 16.46 -10.39
N TYR A 103 -8.21 16.57 -11.06
CA TYR A 103 -7.18 17.59 -10.80
C TYR A 103 -7.73 19.03 -10.71
N LEU A 104 -8.67 19.38 -11.57
CA LEU A 104 -9.28 20.73 -11.60
C LEU A 104 -10.33 20.97 -10.51
N ASN A 105 -10.79 19.90 -9.83
CA ASN A 105 -11.90 19.96 -8.88
C ASN A 105 -11.48 19.67 -7.44
N ILE A 106 -10.23 19.28 -7.19
CA ILE A 106 -9.69 19.03 -5.85
C ILE A 106 -8.98 20.27 -5.30
N SER A 107 -8.89 20.38 -3.98
CA SER A 107 -8.14 21.43 -3.31
C SER A 107 -6.64 21.33 -3.61
N ASN A 108 -5.94 22.46 -3.57
CA ASN A 108 -4.47 22.48 -3.67
C ASN A 108 -3.90 23.26 -2.46
N PRO A 109 -3.18 22.62 -1.53
CA PRO A 109 -2.87 21.19 -1.49
C PRO A 109 -4.11 20.32 -1.20
N PHE A 110 -4.10 19.09 -1.72
CA PHE A 110 -5.11 18.08 -1.44
C PHE A 110 -4.60 17.15 -0.32
N LYS A 111 -5.26 17.22 0.83
CA LYS A 111 -4.97 16.40 2.02
C LYS A 111 -6.02 15.30 2.12
N ARG A 112 -5.61 14.05 1.91
CA ARG A 112 -6.52 12.91 1.98
C ARG A 112 -5.98 11.80 2.87
N TYR A 113 -6.86 11.00 3.45
CA TYR A 113 -6.52 9.71 4.00
C TYR A 113 -7.44 8.62 3.46
N GLN A 114 -6.96 7.39 3.48
CA GLN A 114 -7.75 6.19 3.19
C GLN A 114 -7.28 5.04 4.09
N ILE A 115 -8.23 4.32 4.66
CA ILE A 115 -7.96 3.08 5.39
C ILE A 115 -8.72 1.96 4.68
N GLY A 116 -8.01 0.91 4.27
CA GLY A 116 -8.63 -0.16 3.51
C GLY A 116 -7.72 -1.34 3.24
N ASN A 117 -8.32 -2.45 2.85
CA ASN A 117 -7.56 -3.64 2.50
C ASN A 117 -6.84 -3.47 1.16
N VAL A 118 -5.65 -4.06 1.10
CA VAL A 118 -4.83 -4.19 -0.09
C VAL A 118 -4.38 -5.64 -0.24
N TRP A 119 -4.02 -6.03 -1.47
CA TRP A 119 -3.74 -7.42 -1.79
C TRP A 119 -2.41 -7.55 -2.51
N ARG A 120 -1.54 -8.43 -2.00
CA ARG A 120 -0.22 -8.71 -2.57
C ARG A 120 -0.03 -10.19 -2.80
N ASN A 121 0.15 -10.58 -4.06
CA ASN A 121 0.38 -11.98 -4.40
C ASN A 121 1.85 -12.37 -4.16
N GLU A 122 2.34 -12.12 -2.94
CA GLU A 122 3.69 -12.45 -2.51
C GLU A 122 3.67 -13.72 -1.66
N LYS A 123 4.86 -14.30 -1.43
CA LYS A 123 4.98 -15.48 -0.57
C LYS A 123 4.62 -15.09 0.86
N PRO A 124 3.60 -15.71 1.48
CA PRO A 124 3.23 -15.40 2.86
C PRO A 124 4.25 -15.94 3.87
N GLY A 125 4.29 -15.31 5.05
CA GLY A 125 5.17 -15.69 6.15
C GLY A 125 4.69 -15.08 7.48
N PRO A 126 5.42 -15.27 8.57
CA PRO A 126 5.08 -14.67 9.85
C PRO A 126 4.94 -13.14 9.74
N GLY A 127 3.75 -12.61 10.08
CA GLY A 127 3.43 -11.19 9.95
C GLY A 127 3.29 -10.68 8.51
N ARG A 128 3.39 -11.55 7.49
CA ARG A 128 3.28 -11.18 6.08
C ARG A 128 2.09 -11.88 5.44
N PHE A 129 1.02 -11.14 5.31
CA PHE A 129 -0.24 -11.61 4.73
C PHE A 129 -0.36 -11.19 3.27
N ARG A 130 -1.21 -11.89 2.51
CA ARG A 130 -1.58 -11.51 1.14
C ARG A 130 -2.71 -10.50 1.10
N GLU A 131 -3.49 -10.45 2.16
CA GLU A 131 -4.50 -9.40 2.40
C GLU A 131 -4.22 -8.75 3.75
N PHE A 132 -4.10 -7.43 3.76
CA PHE A 132 -3.91 -6.65 4.99
C PHE A 132 -4.46 -5.23 4.83
N THR A 133 -4.70 -4.57 5.95
CA THR A 133 -5.21 -3.20 5.97
C THR A 133 -4.05 -2.22 5.94
N GLN A 134 -4.07 -1.26 5.01
CA GLN A 134 -3.23 -0.06 5.03
C GLN A 134 -4.02 1.12 5.59
N ALA A 135 -3.31 2.03 6.24
CA ALA A 135 -3.80 3.35 6.63
C ALA A 135 -2.84 4.36 5.99
N ASP A 136 -3.26 4.93 4.88
CA ASP A 136 -2.48 5.87 4.09
C ASP A 136 -3.01 7.28 4.26
N CYS A 137 -2.07 8.22 4.36
CA CYS A 137 -2.34 9.64 4.50
C CYS A 137 -1.38 10.42 3.61
N ASP A 138 -1.90 11.30 2.74
CA ASP A 138 -1.10 11.99 1.73
C ASP A 138 -1.46 13.45 1.60
N ILE A 139 -0.45 14.25 1.29
CA ILE A 139 -0.58 15.65 0.87
C ILE A 139 -0.10 15.74 -0.57
N VAL A 140 -1.00 16.08 -1.48
CA VAL A 140 -0.71 16.21 -2.92
C VAL A 140 -0.73 17.68 -3.31
N GLY A 141 0.25 18.12 -4.13
CA GLY A 141 0.30 19.47 -4.67
C GLY A 141 1.04 20.48 -3.80
N SER A 142 1.78 20.05 -2.76
CA SER A 142 2.64 20.93 -1.97
C SER A 142 4.12 20.64 -2.25
N SER A 143 4.89 21.68 -2.55
CA SER A 143 6.36 21.62 -2.61
C SER A 143 7.02 22.18 -1.33
N ASN A 144 6.23 22.60 -0.34
CA ASN A 144 6.73 23.20 0.88
C ASN A 144 7.24 22.09 1.84
N PRO A 145 8.50 22.17 2.36
CA PRO A 145 9.03 21.23 3.34
C PRO A 145 8.21 21.11 4.63
N LEU A 146 7.35 22.10 4.93
CA LEU A 146 6.42 22.01 6.06
C LEU A 146 5.42 20.86 5.90
N ALA A 147 5.09 20.46 4.67
CA ALA A 147 4.25 19.29 4.43
C ALA A 147 4.93 17.99 4.92
N ASP A 148 6.24 17.85 4.67
CA ASP A 148 7.02 16.70 5.16
C ASP A 148 7.09 16.70 6.70
N ALA A 149 7.30 17.88 7.30
CA ALA A 149 7.30 18.03 8.76
C ALA A 149 5.92 17.71 9.37
N GLU A 150 4.84 18.13 8.75
CA GLU A 150 3.47 17.79 9.16
C GLU A 150 3.24 16.27 9.13
N MET A 151 3.71 15.58 8.08
CA MET A 151 3.61 14.11 7.99
C MET A 151 4.40 13.40 9.09
N CYS A 152 5.59 13.91 9.46
CA CYS A 152 6.34 13.37 10.59
C CYS A 152 5.62 13.56 11.92
N ASN A 153 5.01 14.73 12.16
CA ASN A 153 4.22 15.00 13.34
C ASN A 153 2.95 14.12 13.39
N LEU A 154 2.23 14.03 12.27
CA LEU A 154 1.06 13.17 12.14
C LEU A 154 1.41 11.71 12.49
N LEU A 155 2.53 11.20 11.98
CA LEU A 155 2.96 9.83 12.28
C LEU A 155 3.27 9.66 13.77
N ALA A 156 3.99 10.60 14.38
CA ALA A 156 4.30 10.59 15.82
C ALA A 156 3.04 10.60 16.67
N ASP A 157 2.12 11.51 16.36
CA ASP A 157 0.86 11.62 17.10
C ASP A 157 -0.02 10.39 16.91
N THR A 158 -0.07 9.83 15.70
CA THR A 158 -0.79 8.59 15.42
C THR A 158 -0.27 7.44 16.29
N LEU A 159 1.06 7.27 16.37
CA LEU A 159 1.67 6.22 17.20
C LEU A 159 1.38 6.41 18.69
N ASN A 160 1.48 7.66 19.18
CA ASN A 160 1.12 8.00 20.56
C ASN A 160 -0.36 7.74 20.85
N PHE A 161 -1.24 8.12 19.92
CA PHE A 161 -2.68 7.95 20.05
C PHE A 161 -3.09 6.46 20.03
N CYS A 162 -2.31 5.63 19.34
CA CYS A 162 -2.43 4.18 19.37
C CYS A 162 -1.88 3.53 20.64
N GLY A 163 -1.25 4.30 21.53
CA GLY A 163 -0.78 3.86 22.85
C GLY A 163 0.73 3.55 22.91
N LEU A 164 1.52 3.94 21.91
CA LEU A 164 2.98 3.84 21.96
C LEU A 164 3.58 5.07 22.64
N GLU A 165 4.50 4.86 23.55
CA GLU A 165 5.25 5.95 24.19
C GLU A 165 6.43 6.40 23.30
N LYS A 166 6.90 7.64 23.51
CA LYS A 166 7.97 8.26 22.69
C LYS A 166 9.28 7.45 22.65
N ASN A 167 9.56 6.63 23.65
CA ASN A 167 10.73 5.78 23.74
C ASN A 167 10.57 4.40 23.06
N GLN A 168 9.35 4.09 22.55
CA GLN A 168 9.02 2.80 21.93
C GLN A 168 9.08 2.81 20.40
N TYR A 169 9.31 3.98 19.80
CA TYR A 169 9.43 4.11 18.35
C TYR A 169 10.46 5.16 17.95
N GLN A 170 10.89 5.10 16.71
CA GLN A 170 11.78 6.10 16.10
C GLN A 170 11.28 6.41 14.69
N ILE A 171 11.09 7.71 14.41
CA ILE A 171 10.79 8.19 13.05
C ILE A 171 12.12 8.47 12.36
N LYS A 172 12.37 7.80 11.23
CA LYS A 172 13.55 8.01 10.40
C LYS A 172 13.16 8.73 9.12
N LEU A 173 13.77 9.89 8.89
CA LEU A 173 13.60 10.66 7.66
C LEU A 173 14.84 10.48 6.78
N SER A 174 14.64 10.19 5.51
CA SER A 174 15.71 10.10 4.52
C SER A 174 15.38 10.93 3.30
N ASN A 175 16.37 11.64 2.77
CA ASN A 175 16.25 12.38 1.53
C ASN A 175 17.12 11.72 0.44
N ARG A 176 16.47 11.21 -0.62
CA ARG A 176 17.16 10.54 -1.73
C ARG A 176 18.20 11.44 -2.41
N LYS A 177 18.02 12.77 -2.40
CA LYS A 177 19.00 13.71 -2.96
C LYS A 177 20.36 13.67 -2.26
N LEU A 178 20.38 13.36 -0.96
CA LEU A 178 21.65 13.19 -0.22
C LEU A 178 22.45 12.01 -0.76
N ILE A 179 21.79 10.90 -0.99
CA ILE A 179 22.41 9.69 -1.54
C ILE A 179 22.83 9.91 -2.99
N GLN A 180 22.00 10.59 -3.77
CA GLN A 180 22.31 10.94 -5.14
C GLN A 180 23.55 11.85 -5.22
N GLY A 181 23.64 12.88 -4.38
CA GLY A 181 24.83 13.75 -4.29
C GLY A 181 26.08 12.98 -3.88
N LEU A 182 25.96 11.99 -2.97
CA LEU A 182 27.07 11.13 -2.61
C LEU A 182 27.54 10.27 -3.80
N ILE A 183 26.61 9.66 -4.54
CA ILE A 183 26.90 8.85 -5.74
C ILE A 183 27.61 9.70 -6.79
N GLU A 184 27.15 10.93 -7.02
CA GLU A 184 27.76 11.88 -7.96
C GLU A 184 29.17 12.28 -7.52
N ASN A 185 29.36 12.60 -6.23
CA ASN A 185 30.65 12.98 -5.68
C ASN A 185 31.67 11.82 -5.74
N LEU A 186 31.22 10.59 -5.55
CA LEU A 186 32.03 9.38 -5.68
C LEU A 186 32.26 8.97 -7.14
N LYS A 187 31.70 9.71 -8.11
CA LYS A 187 31.82 9.45 -9.56
C LYS A 187 31.38 8.03 -9.95
N ILE A 188 30.37 7.51 -9.28
CA ILE A 188 29.78 6.22 -9.64
C ILE A 188 28.89 6.44 -10.88
N LEU A 189 29.44 6.19 -12.07
CA LEU A 189 28.76 6.49 -13.34
C LEU A 189 27.86 5.34 -13.84
N GLU A 190 28.15 4.11 -13.43
CA GLU A 190 27.44 2.93 -13.88
C GLU A 190 26.08 2.79 -13.17
N SER A 191 24.99 2.79 -13.94
CA SER A 191 23.62 2.70 -13.42
C SER A 191 23.38 1.47 -12.53
N LYS A 192 24.02 0.34 -12.85
CA LYS A 192 23.95 -0.89 -12.05
C LYS A 192 24.59 -0.74 -10.68
N GLN A 193 25.73 -0.05 -10.59
CA GLN A 193 26.41 0.25 -9.33
C GLN A 193 25.60 1.23 -8.50
N GLN A 194 25.05 2.28 -9.12
CA GLN A 194 24.16 3.23 -8.44
C GLN A 194 22.94 2.54 -7.82
N LEU A 195 22.29 1.64 -8.55
CA LEU A 195 21.18 0.83 -8.03
C LEU A 195 21.61 -0.07 -6.88
N THR A 196 22.81 -0.62 -6.91
CA THR A 196 23.34 -1.45 -5.83
C THR A 196 23.54 -0.63 -4.56
N VAL A 197 24.15 0.56 -4.66
CA VAL A 197 24.32 1.50 -3.54
C VAL A 197 22.96 1.91 -2.96
N LEU A 198 22.00 2.28 -3.83
CA LEU A 198 20.64 2.65 -3.42
C LEU A 198 19.89 1.51 -2.72
N ARG A 199 20.14 0.25 -3.10
CA ARG A 199 19.55 -0.93 -2.44
C ARG A 199 20.19 -1.23 -1.09
N ALA A 200 21.50 -1.04 -0.97
CA ALA A 200 22.22 -1.28 0.28
C ALA A 200 21.93 -0.23 1.36
N TYR A 201 21.51 0.97 0.95
CA TYR A 201 21.17 2.07 1.86
C TYR A 201 19.73 2.00 2.41
N ARG A 202 18.90 1.10 1.91
CA ARG A 202 17.55 0.86 2.44
C ARG A 202 17.62 -0.01 3.69
#